data_9137a1f803f8c446ce99820ac3f293b5
#
_entry.id   9137a1f803f8c446ce99820ac3f293b5
#
_cell.length_a   1.000
_cell.length_b   1.000
_cell.length_c   1.000
_cell.angle_alpha   90.00
_cell.angle_beta   90.00
_cell.angle_gamma   90.00
#
_symmetry.space_group_name_H-M   'P 1'
#
loop_
_entity.id
_entity.type
_entity.pdbx_description
1 polymer ?
#
loop_
_entity_poly.entity_id
_entity_poly.type
_entity_poly.pdbx_seq_one_letter_code
_entity_poly.pdbx_strand_id
1 'polypeptide(L)'
;MKHTIFSLLLLLASAGACAGVIGFDDLAGDESAPIANGYQGFDWDNLGAIRSDAYPGSGYAAGTVSFANTAFNRDGGIAAVSKAGGFDFVGAFFTSAWLEQELAFDGWRDGRLVHSTAVSYVIDTATPLWIGLGWKDIDTLVIYNSSGTQWAMDDFTVPEPASLALFGTALAGLAMARRRRGKA
;
A
#
# COMPACT_ATOMS: atom_id res chain seq x y z
N MET A 1 22.33 -21.10 -51.73
CA MET A 1 22.42 -20.98 -50.26
C MET A 1 21.92 -19.60 -49.88
N LYS A 2 20.69 -19.50 -49.38
CA LYS A 2 20.09 -18.24 -48.94
C LYS A 2 19.96 -18.31 -47.40
N HIS A 3 20.83 -17.57 -46.71
CA HIS A 3 20.78 -17.42 -45.25
C HIS A 3 19.71 -16.39 -44.89
N THR A 4 18.57 -16.84 -44.39
CA THR A 4 17.53 -15.98 -43.86
C THR A 4 17.90 -15.66 -42.39
N ILE A 5 18.41 -14.45 -42.18
CA ILE A 5 18.66 -13.91 -40.85
C ILE A 5 17.31 -13.60 -40.21
N PHE A 6 16.93 -14.34 -39.17
CA PHE A 6 15.73 -14.18 -38.39
C PHE A 6 16.02 -13.14 -37.32
N SER A 7 15.75 -11.86 -37.61
CA SER A 7 15.82 -10.80 -36.58
C SER A 7 14.68 -10.99 -35.58
N LEU A 8 15.02 -11.50 -34.41
CA LEU A 8 14.12 -11.57 -33.25
C LEU A 8 14.02 -10.17 -32.67
N LEU A 9 12.99 -9.43 -33.04
CA LEU A 9 12.67 -8.13 -32.45
C LEU A 9 12.08 -8.37 -31.07
N LEU A 10 12.91 -8.25 -30.04
CA LEU A 10 12.49 -8.26 -28.65
C LEU A 10 11.77 -6.93 -28.36
N LEU A 11 10.43 -6.91 -28.47
CA LEU A 11 9.64 -5.81 -27.94
C LEU A 11 9.75 -5.87 -26.40
N LEU A 12 10.58 -5.03 -25.82
CA LEU A 12 10.49 -4.67 -24.40
C LEU A 12 9.17 -3.91 -24.21
N ALA A 13 8.10 -4.64 -23.89
CA ALA A 13 6.95 -4.01 -23.29
C ALA A 13 7.39 -3.49 -21.93
N SER A 14 7.55 -2.19 -21.78
CA SER A 14 7.63 -1.53 -20.47
C SER A 14 6.27 -1.78 -19.80
N ALA A 15 6.20 -2.82 -18.97
CA ALA A 15 5.10 -2.99 -18.03
C ALA A 15 5.20 -1.81 -17.05
N GLY A 16 4.31 -0.84 -17.19
CA GLY A 16 4.12 0.15 -16.15
C GLY A 16 3.83 -0.60 -14.86
N ALA A 17 4.58 -0.34 -13.80
CA ALA A 17 4.21 -0.84 -12.49
C ALA A 17 2.88 -0.18 -12.13
N CYS A 18 1.79 -0.94 -12.09
CA CYS A 18 0.57 -0.51 -11.42
C CYS A 18 0.87 -0.45 -9.93
N ALA A 19 0.31 0.52 -9.23
CA ALA A 19 0.34 0.54 -7.77
C ALA A 19 -0.76 -0.38 -7.27
N GLY A 20 -0.44 -1.31 -6.39
CA GLY A 20 -1.44 -2.02 -5.58
C GLY A 20 -1.90 -1.08 -4.47
N VAL A 21 -3.20 -0.87 -4.36
CA VAL A 21 -3.81 -0.05 -3.31
C VAL A 21 -4.56 -0.97 -2.36
N ILE A 22 -4.30 -0.81 -1.06
CA ILE A 22 -4.99 -1.51 0.01
C ILE A 22 -5.95 -0.51 0.67
N GLY A 23 -7.25 -0.62 0.35
CA GLY A 23 -8.32 0.25 0.84
C GLY A 23 -9.06 -0.29 2.06
N PHE A 24 -8.72 -1.51 2.56
CA PHE A 24 -9.33 -2.14 3.74
C PHE A 24 -10.83 -2.48 3.63
N ASP A 25 -11.44 -2.28 2.48
CA ASP A 25 -12.89 -2.42 2.25
C ASP A 25 -13.41 -3.86 2.33
N ASP A 26 -12.53 -4.82 2.11
CA ASP A 26 -12.83 -6.26 2.20
C ASP A 26 -12.75 -6.79 3.65
N LEU A 27 -12.34 -5.96 4.61
CA LEU A 27 -12.39 -6.26 6.02
C LEU A 27 -13.80 -6.02 6.57
N ALA A 28 -14.68 -6.96 6.23
CA ALA A 28 -16.08 -6.91 6.64
C ALA A 28 -16.26 -7.29 8.10
N GLY A 29 -17.28 -6.77 8.75
CA GLY A 29 -17.75 -7.24 10.04
C GLY A 29 -18.25 -6.13 10.94
N ASP A 30 -17.79 -6.18 12.19
CA ASP A 30 -18.19 -5.29 13.27
C ASP A 30 -17.78 -3.83 13.03
N GLU A 31 -18.21 -2.94 13.91
CA GLU A 31 -17.86 -1.52 13.89
C GLU A 31 -16.36 -1.29 13.74
N SER A 32 -15.53 -2.05 14.46
CA SER A 32 -14.08 -2.09 14.29
C SER A 32 -13.50 -3.45 14.67
N ALA A 33 -12.41 -3.84 14.02
CA ALA A 33 -11.69 -5.09 14.31
C ALA A 33 -10.18 -4.94 14.07
N PRO A 34 -9.32 -5.74 14.76
CA PRO A 34 -7.91 -5.81 14.42
C PRO A 34 -7.70 -6.26 12.98
N ILE A 35 -6.75 -5.68 12.27
CA ILE A 35 -6.28 -6.23 11.00
C ILE A 35 -5.38 -7.43 11.32
N ALA A 36 -5.74 -8.60 10.77
CA ALA A 36 -4.97 -9.81 11.00
C ALA A 36 -3.61 -9.75 10.30
N ASN A 37 -2.57 -10.29 10.94
CA ASN A 37 -1.28 -10.51 10.29
C ASN A 37 -1.42 -11.42 9.06
N GLY A 38 -0.72 -11.10 7.98
CA GLY A 38 -0.84 -11.76 6.70
C GLY A 38 -1.89 -11.13 5.77
N TYR A 39 -2.72 -10.18 6.24
CA TYR A 39 -3.65 -9.48 5.37
C TYR A 39 -2.91 -8.73 4.26
N GLN A 40 -3.30 -8.98 3.00
CA GLN A 40 -2.62 -8.48 1.79
C GLN A 40 -1.10 -8.77 1.76
N GLY A 41 -0.64 -9.76 2.53
CA GLY A 41 0.76 -10.16 2.63
C GLY A 41 1.63 -9.29 3.54
N PHE A 42 1.00 -8.52 4.44
CA PHE A 42 1.65 -7.68 5.44
C PHE A 42 1.27 -8.10 6.87
N ASP A 43 2.14 -7.82 7.81
CA ASP A 43 1.86 -7.86 9.24
C ASP A 43 1.55 -6.45 9.73
N TRP A 44 0.46 -6.32 10.51
CA TRP A 44 -0.15 -5.06 10.91
C TRP A 44 -0.11 -4.92 12.44
N ASP A 45 0.90 -4.24 12.96
CA ASP A 45 1.06 -4.03 14.38
C ASP A 45 0.33 -2.77 14.85
N ASN A 46 -0.49 -2.91 15.91
CA ASN A 46 -1.34 -1.86 16.46
C ASN A 46 -2.31 -1.24 15.42
N LEU A 47 -2.72 -1.99 14.39
CA LEU A 47 -3.64 -1.52 13.36
C LEU A 47 -4.96 -2.31 13.40
N GLY A 48 -6.05 -1.60 13.18
CA GLY A 48 -7.39 -2.13 13.02
C GLY A 48 -8.08 -1.51 11.82
N ALA A 49 -9.15 -2.13 11.35
CA ALA A 49 -10.07 -1.55 10.37
C ALA A 49 -11.33 -1.06 11.10
N ILE A 50 -11.88 0.06 10.66
CA ILE A 50 -13.09 0.67 11.20
C ILE A 50 -14.00 1.13 10.06
N ARG A 51 -15.31 0.97 10.24
CA ARG A 51 -16.29 1.45 9.29
C ARG A 51 -16.42 2.97 9.33
N SER A 52 -16.53 3.59 8.17
CA SER A 52 -16.65 5.05 8.04
C SER A 52 -17.88 5.64 8.76
N ASP A 53 -18.96 4.85 8.87
CA ASP A 53 -20.23 5.27 9.51
C ASP A 53 -20.25 5.02 11.02
N ALA A 54 -19.22 4.36 11.59
CA ALA A 54 -19.16 4.04 13.02
C ALA A 54 -19.13 5.31 13.90
N TYR A 55 -18.40 6.33 13.44
CA TYR A 55 -18.26 7.61 14.17
C TYR A 55 -18.50 8.80 13.23
N PRO A 56 -19.75 9.14 12.93
CA PRO A 56 -20.08 10.25 12.05
C PRO A 56 -19.49 11.59 12.56
N GLY A 57 -18.87 12.35 11.67
CA GLY A 57 -18.24 13.62 12.01
C GLY A 57 -16.83 13.52 12.61
N SER A 58 -16.30 12.32 12.75
CA SER A 58 -14.90 12.09 13.13
C SER A 58 -13.97 12.05 11.93
N GLY A 59 -12.67 12.08 12.20
CA GLY A 59 -11.67 11.86 11.17
C GLY A 59 -11.64 10.44 10.59
N TYR A 60 -12.27 9.46 11.21
CA TYR A 60 -12.49 8.16 10.59
C TYR A 60 -13.44 8.26 9.39
N ALA A 61 -14.56 8.97 9.57
CA ALA A 61 -15.51 9.19 8.48
C ALA A 61 -14.91 10.05 7.37
N ALA A 62 -14.18 11.11 7.73
CA ALA A 62 -13.52 11.99 6.77
C ALA A 62 -12.34 11.31 6.07
N GLY A 63 -11.61 10.44 6.78
CA GLY A 63 -10.40 9.75 6.33
C GLY A 63 -10.65 8.54 5.44
N THR A 64 -11.90 8.08 5.30
CA THR A 64 -12.29 7.03 4.38
C THR A 64 -12.36 7.60 2.96
N VAL A 65 -11.28 7.44 2.21
CA VAL A 65 -11.13 7.97 0.84
C VAL A 65 -11.66 6.97 -0.17
N SER A 66 -11.35 5.70 0.01
CA SER A 66 -12.01 4.60 -0.68
C SER A 66 -13.26 4.16 0.09
N PHE A 67 -14.09 3.29 -0.53
CA PHE A 67 -15.43 3.02 -0.02
C PHE A 67 -15.41 2.09 1.20
N ALA A 68 -16.17 2.45 2.22
CA ALA A 68 -16.65 1.76 3.41
C ALA A 68 -15.73 1.73 4.63
N ASN A 69 -14.47 1.35 4.55
CA ASN A 69 -13.61 1.16 5.72
C ASN A 69 -12.32 1.98 5.63
N THR A 70 -11.69 2.22 6.78
CA THR A 70 -10.35 2.79 6.86
C THR A 70 -9.56 2.04 7.93
N ALA A 71 -8.23 2.00 7.82
CA ALA A 71 -7.38 1.53 8.90
C ALA A 71 -7.20 2.61 9.97
N PHE A 72 -6.87 2.21 11.21
CA PHE A 72 -6.58 3.13 12.31
C PHE A 72 -5.61 2.50 13.32
N ASN A 73 -4.84 3.33 14.04
CA ASN A 73 -4.01 2.86 15.15
C ASN A 73 -4.87 2.65 16.40
N ARG A 74 -5.02 1.40 16.82
CA ARG A 74 -6.04 0.94 17.78
C ARG A 74 -5.94 1.57 19.17
N ASP A 75 -4.74 1.68 19.71
CA ASP A 75 -4.50 2.20 21.05
C ASP A 75 -4.05 3.67 21.10
N GLY A 76 -4.03 4.36 19.93
CA GLY A 76 -3.55 5.73 19.81
C GLY A 76 -2.03 5.89 19.85
N GLY A 77 -1.29 4.79 19.95
CA GLY A 77 0.17 4.79 19.98
C GLY A 77 0.81 4.56 18.62
N ILE A 78 2.10 4.23 18.68
CA ILE A 78 2.90 3.88 17.49
C ILE A 78 2.28 2.67 16.79
N ALA A 79 2.23 2.71 15.45
CA ALA A 79 1.82 1.58 14.63
C ALA A 79 2.93 1.19 13.66
N ALA A 80 2.92 -0.07 13.21
CA ALA A 80 3.87 -0.52 12.21
C ALA A 80 3.23 -1.45 11.17
N VAL A 81 3.77 -1.39 9.96
CA VAL A 81 3.44 -2.30 8.85
C VAL A 81 4.71 -2.98 8.41
N SER A 82 4.74 -4.31 8.42
CA SER A 82 5.94 -5.05 8.03
C SER A 82 5.64 -6.14 7.02
N LYS A 83 6.68 -6.53 6.26
CA LYS A 83 6.60 -7.59 5.25
C LYS A 83 7.93 -8.30 5.10
N ALA A 84 7.90 -9.62 5.27
CA ALA A 84 9.06 -10.45 5.00
C ALA A 84 9.53 -10.29 3.53
N GLY A 85 10.83 -10.08 3.35
CA GLY A 85 11.41 -9.85 2.02
C GLY A 85 11.37 -8.41 1.52
N GLY A 86 10.68 -7.53 2.24
CA GLY A 86 10.62 -6.10 1.95
C GLY A 86 9.51 -5.68 0.99
N PHE A 87 9.33 -4.38 0.89
CA PHE A 87 8.36 -3.72 0.00
C PHE A 87 8.78 -2.27 -0.29
N ASP A 88 8.22 -1.72 -1.34
CA ASP A 88 8.30 -0.29 -1.61
C ASP A 88 7.02 0.35 -1.08
N PHE A 89 7.11 1.45 -0.33
CA PHE A 89 5.96 2.22 0.14
C PHE A 89 5.84 3.52 -0.66
N VAL A 90 4.76 3.67 -1.40
CA VAL A 90 4.49 4.89 -2.18
C VAL A 90 3.91 5.97 -1.28
N GLY A 91 2.85 5.67 -0.54
CA GLY A 91 2.14 6.59 0.33
C GLY A 91 0.78 6.07 0.74
N ALA A 92 0.06 6.87 1.53
CA ALA A 92 -1.32 6.63 1.95
C ALA A 92 -2.01 7.97 2.28
N PHE A 93 -3.33 7.96 2.37
CA PHE A 93 -4.08 9.07 2.97
C PHE A 93 -4.13 8.92 4.49
N PHE A 94 -3.99 10.04 5.19
CA PHE A 94 -4.07 10.10 6.64
C PHE A 94 -4.99 11.23 7.10
N THR A 95 -5.73 10.96 8.20
CA THR A 95 -6.62 11.92 8.85
C THR A 95 -6.54 11.69 10.35
N SER A 96 -6.56 12.71 11.16
CA SER A 96 -6.63 12.52 12.61
C SER A 96 -8.06 12.19 13.03
N ALA A 97 -8.24 11.24 13.94
CA ALA A 97 -9.57 10.82 14.34
C ALA A 97 -10.32 11.89 15.15
N TRP A 98 -9.65 12.59 16.09
CA TRP A 98 -10.30 13.40 17.11
C TRP A 98 -9.80 14.84 17.26
N LEU A 99 -8.53 15.08 17.03
CA LEU A 99 -7.89 16.39 17.15
C LEU A 99 -6.69 16.48 16.22
N GLU A 100 -6.29 17.69 15.84
CA GLU A 100 -5.09 17.92 15.05
C GLU A 100 -3.86 17.30 15.72
N GLN A 101 -3.04 16.60 14.94
CA GLN A 101 -1.80 15.98 15.40
C GLN A 101 -0.76 15.90 14.29
N GLU A 102 0.45 15.52 14.65
CA GLU A 102 1.54 15.34 13.72
C GLU A 102 1.90 13.85 13.59
N LEU A 103 2.21 13.44 12.36
CA LEU A 103 2.76 12.12 12.07
C LEU A 103 4.20 12.24 11.60
N ALA A 104 5.02 11.28 12.02
CA ALA A 104 6.38 11.08 11.52
C ALA A 104 6.56 9.60 11.15
N PHE A 105 7.52 9.31 10.28
CA PHE A 105 7.67 7.97 9.72
C PHE A 105 9.15 7.55 9.73
N ASP A 106 9.38 6.27 10.01
CA ASP A 106 10.67 5.60 9.86
C ASP A 106 10.51 4.36 8.97
N GLY A 107 11.43 4.20 8.04
CA GLY A 107 11.58 3.01 7.20
C GLY A 107 12.79 2.21 7.64
N TRP A 108 12.58 0.93 7.93
CA TRP A 108 13.63 0.01 8.39
C TRP A 108 13.91 -1.08 7.35
N ARG A 109 15.13 -1.57 7.32
CA ARG A 109 15.55 -2.74 6.54
C ARG A 109 16.54 -3.58 7.33
N ASP A 110 16.24 -4.85 7.53
CA ASP A 110 17.08 -5.79 8.28
C ASP A 110 17.52 -5.24 9.65
N GLY A 111 16.57 -4.60 10.38
CA GLY A 111 16.79 -3.98 11.68
C GLY A 111 17.61 -2.69 11.67
N ARG A 112 17.84 -2.08 10.50
CA ARG A 112 18.53 -0.81 10.36
C ARG A 112 17.56 0.26 9.87
N LEU A 113 17.63 1.45 10.46
CA LEU A 113 16.92 2.63 9.97
C LEU A 113 17.55 3.06 8.62
N VAL A 114 16.75 3.01 7.55
CA VAL A 114 17.21 3.39 6.19
C VAL A 114 16.55 4.68 5.71
N HIS A 115 15.36 4.99 6.22
CA HIS A 115 14.64 6.22 5.93
C HIS A 115 14.01 6.78 7.19
N SER A 116 13.94 8.11 7.29
CA SER A 116 13.21 8.82 8.34
C SER A 116 12.71 10.14 7.78
N THR A 117 11.53 10.57 8.21
CA THR A 117 11.03 11.90 7.81
C THR A 117 11.77 12.99 8.57
N ALA A 118 12.28 13.99 7.85
CA ALA A 118 13.00 15.11 8.45
C ALA A 118 12.07 16.10 9.19
N VAL A 119 10.78 16.07 8.84
CA VAL A 119 9.71 16.90 9.41
C VAL A 119 8.48 16.03 9.62
N SER A 120 7.64 16.42 10.56
CA SER A 120 6.33 15.80 10.77
C SER A 120 5.28 16.38 9.82
N TYR A 121 4.23 15.62 9.60
CA TYR A 121 3.07 15.99 8.79
C TYR A 121 1.89 16.29 9.69
N VAL A 122 1.38 17.51 9.63
CA VAL A 122 0.16 17.90 10.38
C VAL A 122 -1.05 17.31 9.67
N ILE A 123 -1.88 16.57 10.42
CA ILE A 123 -3.15 16.01 9.96
C ILE A 123 -4.29 16.54 10.83
N ASP A 124 -5.39 16.90 10.20
CA ASP A 124 -6.61 17.36 10.85
C ASP A 124 -7.71 16.29 10.82
N THR A 125 -8.89 16.60 11.36
CA THR A 125 -10.02 15.67 11.46
C THR A 125 -10.99 15.74 10.28
N ALA A 126 -10.74 16.59 9.28
CA ALA A 126 -11.70 16.92 8.23
C ALA A 126 -11.20 16.61 6.82
N THR A 127 -9.89 16.71 6.60
CA THR A 127 -9.31 16.65 5.26
C THR A 127 -8.25 15.55 5.17
N PRO A 128 -8.49 14.47 4.40
CA PRO A 128 -7.48 13.44 4.18
C PRO A 128 -6.24 14.03 3.50
N LEU A 129 -5.08 13.87 4.14
CA LEU A 129 -3.80 14.31 3.61
C LEU A 129 -3.09 13.12 2.95
N TRP A 130 -2.77 13.23 1.66
CA TRP A 130 -1.89 12.26 1.01
C TRP A 130 -0.44 12.48 1.48
N ILE A 131 0.14 11.48 2.14
CA ILE A 131 1.55 11.47 2.53
C ILE A 131 2.29 10.50 1.62
N GLY A 132 2.96 11.04 0.62
CA GLY A 132 3.77 10.28 -0.34
C GLY A 132 5.24 10.28 0.09
N LEU A 133 5.77 9.12 0.48
CA LEU A 133 7.17 8.97 0.89
C LEU A 133 8.05 8.42 -0.24
N GLY A 134 7.50 7.55 -1.10
CA GLY A 134 8.22 6.95 -2.21
C GLY A 134 9.43 6.11 -1.79
N TRP A 135 9.41 5.55 -0.57
CA TRP A 135 10.50 4.77 0.00
C TRP A 135 10.58 3.38 -0.63
N LYS A 136 11.79 2.94 -0.91
CA LYS A 136 12.06 1.67 -1.54
C LYS A 136 12.77 0.72 -0.60
N ASP A 137 12.51 -0.57 -0.81
CA ASP A 137 13.22 -1.68 -0.17
C ASP A 137 13.26 -1.57 1.37
N ILE A 138 12.14 -1.24 1.98
CA ILE A 138 11.95 -1.33 3.43
C ILE A 138 11.30 -2.67 3.78
N ASP A 139 11.52 -3.20 4.97
CA ASP A 139 10.78 -4.35 5.50
C ASP A 139 9.80 -3.95 6.60
N THR A 140 9.97 -2.76 7.17
CA THR A 140 9.11 -2.23 8.22
C THR A 140 8.93 -0.72 8.05
N LEU A 141 7.69 -0.29 8.02
CA LEU A 141 7.26 1.11 8.12
C LEU A 141 6.74 1.35 9.53
N VAL A 142 7.32 2.27 10.27
CA VAL A 142 6.86 2.69 11.60
C VAL A 142 6.23 4.07 11.49
N ILE A 143 5.07 4.24 12.11
CA ILE A 143 4.27 5.46 12.10
C ILE A 143 4.14 5.98 13.52
N TYR A 144 4.69 7.15 13.77
CA TYR A 144 4.64 7.86 15.05
C TYR A 144 3.58 8.95 15.01
N ASN A 145 2.94 9.21 16.13
CA ASN A 145 2.02 10.31 16.27
C ASN A 145 2.31 11.10 17.55
N SER A 146 2.05 12.41 17.52
CA SER A 146 2.41 13.32 18.61
C SER A 146 1.38 13.39 19.71
N SER A 147 0.10 13.08 19.43
CA SER A 147 -1.00 13.32 20.35
C SER A 147 -1.33 12.15 21.28
N GLY A 148 -0.88 10.94 20.95
CA GLY A 148 -1.30 9.71 21.66
C GLY A 148 -2.77 9.34 21.42
N THR A 149 -3.42 9.91 20.40
CA THR A 149 -4.77 9.54 19.97
C THR A 149 -4.76 8.85 18.61
N GLN A 150 -5.91 8.30 18.20
CA GLN A 150 -6.03 7.59 16.95
C GLN A 150 -5.94 8.53 15.75
N TRP A 151 -5.47 7.94 14.65
CA TRP A 151 -5.52 8.47 13.29
C TRP A 151 -6.09 7.40 12.34
N ALA A 152 -6.64 7.82 11.22
CA ALA A 152 -7.10 6.96 10.14
C ALA A 152 -6.11 6.93 9.00
N MET A 153 -6.01 5.79 8.31
CA MET A 153 -5.19 5.60 7.11
C MET A 153 -6.00 4.85 6.06
N ASP A 154 -6.01 5.37 4.83
CA ASP A 154 -6.67 4.71 3.70
C ASP A 154 -5.78 4.72 2.46
N ASP A 155 -6.13 3.86 1.49
CA ASP A 155 -5.40 3.71 0.23
C ASP A 155 -3.88 3.49 0.43
N PHE A 156 -3.51 2.56 1.33
CA PHE A 156 -2.11 2.18 1.53
C PHE A 156 -1.54 1.63 0.22
N THR A 157 -0.64 2.41 -0.40
CA THR A 157 -0.19 2.19 -1.76
C THR A 157 1.21 1.61 -1.82
N VAL A 158 1.34 0.47 -2.49
CA VAL A 158 2.59 -0.22 -2.79
C VAL A 158 2.66 -0.51 -4.28
N PRO A 159 3.85 -0.55 -4.93
CA PRO A 159 3.95 -0.99 -6.31
C PRO A 159 3.54 -2.47 -6.41
N GLU A 160 2.78 -2.82 -7.45
CA GLU A 160 2.54 -4.24 -7.74
C GLU A 160 3.88 -4.94 -8.06
N PRO A 161 4.09 -6.16 -7.55
CA PRO A 161 5.27 -6.94 -7.92
C PRO A 161 5.36 -7.09 -9.44
N ALA A 162 6.51 -6.76 -10.02
CA ALA A 162 6.76 -6.89 -11.46
C ALA A 162 6.50 -8.32 -12.00
N SER A 163 6.39 -9.31 -11.11
CA SER A 163 6.02 -10.69 -11.43
C SER A 163 4.64 -10.82 -12.10
N LEU A 164 3.66 -10.00 -11.74
CA LEU A 164 2.33 -10.02 -12.38
C LEU A 164 2.41 -9.54 -13.83
N ALA A 165 3.17 -8.48 -14.09
CA ALA A 165 3.42 -7.99 -15.44
C ALA A 165 4.20 -9.01 -16.28
N LEU A 166 5.20 -9.67 -15.69
CA LEU A 166 5.98 -10.72 -16.33
C LEU A 166 5.11 -11.94 -16.66
N PHE A 167 4.23 -12.34 -15.74
CA PHE A 167 3.30 -13.45 -15.96
C PHE A 167 2.30 -13.14 -17.10
N GLY A 168 1.74 -11.93 -17.12
CA GLY A 168 0.86 -11.47 -18.19
C GLY A 168 1.54 -11.45 -19.56
N THR A 169 2.78 -10.97 -19.65
CA THR A 169 3.57 -10.97 -20.89
C THR A 169 3.94 -12.39 -21.33
N ALA A 170 4.26 -13.29 -20.42
CA ALA A 170 4.53 -14.70 -20.72
C ALA A 170 3.30 -15.42 -21.29
N LEU A 171 2.11 -15.19 -20.71
CA LEU A 171 0.85 -15.75 -21.22
C LEU A 171 0.51 -15.20 -22.61
N ALA A 172 0.68 -13.91 -22.84
CA ALA A 172 0.48 -13.29 -24.15
C ALA A 172 1.44 -13.88 -25.20
N GLY A 173 2.72 -14.08 -24.85
CA GLY A 173 3.71 -14.72 -25.70
C GLY A 173 3.33 -16.16 -26.08
N LEU A 174 2.87 -16.95 -25.12
CA LEU A 174 2.38 -18.32 -25.35
C LEU A 174 1.15 -18.35 -26.26
N ALA A 175 0.20 -17.43 -26.08
CA ALA A 175 -0.99 -17.34 -26.92
C ALA A 175 -0.63 -17.00 -28.39
N MET A 176 0.32 -16.08 -28.60
CA MET A 176 0.82 -15.74 -29.93
C MET A 176 1.56 -16.90 -30.59
N ALA A 177 2.37 -17.64 -29.83
CA ALA A 177 3.10 -18.81 -30.34
C ALA A 177 2.13 -19.95 -30.78
N ARG A 178 1.07 -20.18 -30.00
CA ARG A 178 0.00 -21.13 -30.36
C ARG A 178 -0.73 -20.76 -31.66
N ARG A 179 -1.08 -19.48 -31.85
CA ARG A 179 -1.76 -18.99 -33.05
C ARG A 179 -0.91 -19.17 -34.31
N ARG A 180 0.43 -19.08 -34.21
CA ARG A 180 1.33 -19.31 -35.34
C ARG A 180 1.44 -20.79 -35.75
N ARG A 181 1.38 -21.73 -34.79
CA ARG A 181 1.41 -23.19 -35.05
C ARG A 181 0.11 -23.72 -35.65
N GLY A 182 -1.03 -23.07 -35.44
CA GLY A 182 -2.32 -23.49 -36.03
C GLY A 182 -2.57 -22.99 -37.46
N LYS A 183 -1.63 -22.24 -38.06
CA LYS A 183 -1.72 -21.75 -39.47
C LYS A 183 -0.69 -22.38 -40.40
N ALA A 184 0.10 -23.30 -39.93
CA ALA A 184 1.01 -24.15 -40.69
C ALA A 184 0.44 -25.55 -40.86
#